data_c81e27e63c4f857c36e4def947f481cf
#
_entry.id   c81e27e63c4f857c36e4def947f481cf
#
_cell.length_a   1.000
_cell.length_b   1.000
_cell.length_c   1.000
_cell.angle_alpha   90.00
_cell.angle_beta   90.00
_cell.angle_gamma   90.00
#
_symmetry.space_group_name_H-M   'P 1'
#
loop_
_entity.id
_entity.type
_entity.pdbx_description
1 polymer ?
#
loop_
_entity_poly.entity_id
_entity_poly.type
_entity_poly.pdbx_seq_one_letter_code
_entity_poly.pdbx_strand_id
1 'polypeptide(L)'
;CEDMLDVSSTSIQYEDQHTLNSAGDSLYSVVGILSKLQNIADRTVLLGELRADLVTDNENTEKDLRELINHNVSADNVYNDYSDYYAIIHNCNYYLAKVDTNVIVSKETVMLKEYAAVKAIRAWVYMQLALIYESVPFITEPILSLEDAEYWDKNSEYKNLNEMCDYFIAELEPYKERDLP
;
A
#
# COMPACT_ATOMS: atom_id res chain seq x y z
N CYS A 1 -7.89 -14.00 -42.50
CA CYS A 1 -8.61 -13.14 -41.53
C CYS A 1 -8.36 -13.49 -40.06
N GLU A 2 -7.55 -14.54 -39.78
CA GLU A 2 -7.17 -14.92 -38.41
C GLU A 2 -5.98 -14.10 -37.87
N ASP A 3 -5.16 -13.58 -38.75
CA ASP A 3 -3.94 -12.81 -38.41
C ASP A 3 -4.19 -11.37 -37.90
N MET A 4 -5.42 -10.88 -37.98
CA MET A 4 -5.77 -9.52 -37.51
C MET A 4 -6.27 -9.47 -36.06
N LEU A 5 -6.44 -10.63 -35.42
CA LEU A 5 -6.88 -10.73 -34.02
C LEU A 5 -5.76 -11.16 -33.08
N ASP A 6 -4.59 -11.49 -33.59
CA ASP A 6 -3.40 -11.78 -32.80
C ASP A 6 -2.63 -10.48 -32.51
N VAL A 7 -3.31 -9.56 -31.83
CA VAL A 7 -2.63 -8.44 -31.17
C VAL A 7 -2.03 -9.03 -29.92
N SER A 8 -0.81 -9.56 -30.05
CA SER A 8 0.04 -9.79 -28.88
C SER A 8 0.12 -8.47 -28.14
N SER A 9 -0.57 -8.39 -27.01
CA SER A 9 -0.55 -7.22 -26.15
C SER A 9 0.88 -7.02 -25.67
N THR A 10 1.61 -6.15 -26.36
CA THR A 10 2.99 -5.77 -25.98
C THR A 10 3.05 -5.07 -24.63
N SER A 11 1.90 -4.72 -24.04
CA SER A 11 1.80 -4.11 -22.71
C SER A 11 1.75 -5.11 -21.55
N ILE A 12 1.49 -6.40 -21.79
CA ILE A 12 1.42 -7.43 -20.74
C ILE A 12 2.75 -8.21 -20.61
N GLN A 13 3.64 -8.12 -21.58
CA GLN A 13 4.84 -8.96 -21.67
C GLN A 13 6.01 -8.54 -20.78
N TYR A 14 5.94 -7.46 -20.01
CA TYR A 14 7.15 -6.85 -19.45
C TYR A 14 7.13 -6.54 -17.97
N GLU A 15 6.09 -6.88 -17.21
CA GLU A 15 6.08 -6.60 -15.77
C GLU A 15 7.16 -7.40 -15.03
N ASP A 16 7.43 -8.65 -15.41
CA ASP A 16 8.46 -9.46 -14.76
C ASP A 16 9.90 -9.03 -15.06
N GLN A 17 10.12 -8.40 -16.22
CA GLN A 17 11.46 -7.98 -16.66
C GLN A 17 11.74 -6.49 -16.47
N HIS A 18 10.72 -5.70 -16.11
CA HIS A 18 10.88 -4.27 -15.90
C HIS A 18 11.58 -4.01 -14.56
N THR A 19 12.76 -3.43 -14.62
CA THR A 19 13.49 -2.92 -13.46
C THR A 19 13.47 -1.40 -13.46
N LEU A 20 13.24 -0.81 -12.29
CA LEU A 20 13.31 0.63 -12.10
C LEU A 20 14.78 1.01 -11.89
N ASN A 21 15.49 1.28 -12.99
CA ASN A 21 16.93 1.48 -13.00
C ASN A 21 17.34 2.94 -13.27
N SER A 22 16.39 3.85 -13.39
CA SER A 22 16.64 5.28 -13.51
C SER A 22 16.00 6.06 -12.37
N ALA A 23 16.61 7.18 -11.97
CA ALA A 23 16.05 8.09 -10.97
C ALA A 23 14.68 8.64 -11.40
N GLY A 24 14.45 8.81 -12.71
CA GLY A 24 13.16 9.24 -13.26
C GLY A 24 12.07 8.20 -13.02
N ASP A 25 12.30 6.93 -13.37
CA ASP A 25 11.34 5.85 -13.19
C ASP A 25 11.02 5.64 -11.71
N SER A 26 12.04 5.70 -10.85
CA SER A 26 11.90 5.64 -9.41
C SER A 26 11.00 6.76 -8.89
N LEU A 27 11.29 8.01 -9.27
CA LEU A 27 10.52 9.17 -8.83
C LEU A 27 9.06 9.11 -9.30
N TYR A 28 8.81 8.76 -10.57
CA TYR A 28 7.44 8.63 -11.08
C TYR A 28 6.65 7.54 -10.36
N SER A 29 7.29 6.44 -10.02
CA SER A 29 6.65 5.37 -9.23
C SER A 29 6.29 5.84 -7.83
N VAL A 30 7.19 6.57 -7.16
CA VAL A 30 6.93 7.14 -5.82
C VAL A 30 5.79 8.16 -5.87
N VAL A 31 5.76 9.04 -6.87
CA VAL A 31 4.67 10.00 -7.08
C VAL A 31 3.33 9.27 -7.30
N GLY A 32 3.34 8.17 -8.05
CA GLY A 32 2.17 7.30 -8.22
C GLY A 32 1.66 6.71 -6.90
N ILE A 33 2.56 6.24 -6.04
CA ILE A 33 2.23 5.74 -4.69
C ILE A 33 1.65 6.87 -3.83
N LEU A 34 2.29 8.05 -3.80
CA LEU A 34 1.81 9.21 -3.05
C LEU A 34 0.44 9.70 -3.53
N SER A 35 0.19 9.66 -4.83
CA SER A 35 -1.13 9.99 -5.39
C SER A 35 -2.23 9.04 -4.89
N LYS A 36 -1.92 7.75 -4.73
CA LYS A 36 -2.87 6.79 -4.17
C LYS A 36 -3.13 7.00 -2.67
N LEU A 37 -2.17 7.54 -1.91
CA LEU A 37 -2.40 7.90 -0.50
C LEU A 37 -3.52 8.91 -0.33
N GLN A 38 -3.78 9.78 -1.30
CA GLN A 38 -4.88 10.73 -1.26
C GLN A 38 -6.25 10.03 -1.17
N ASN A 39 -6.39 8.85 -1.74
CA ASN A 39 -7.65 8.09 -1.72
C ASN A 39 -8.03 7.61 -0.33
N ILE A 40 -7.06 7.43 0.56
CA ILE A 40 -7.29 6.93 1.92
C ILE A 40 -7.14 8.03 2.99
N ALA A 41 -6.71 9.25 2.62
CA ALA A 41 -6.42 10.32 3.59
C ALA A 41 -7.65 10.70 4.41
N ASP A 42 -8.74 11.06 3.75
CA ASP A 42 -10.00 11.43 4.42
C ASP A 42 -10.55 10.28 5.25
N ARG A 43 -10.50 9.08 4.70
CA ARG A 43 -10.98 7.86 5.34
C ARG A 43 -10.17 7.53 6.60
N THR A 44 -8.85 7.68 6.57
CA THR A 44 -7.97 7.43 7.72
C THR A 44 -8.26 8.39 8.86
N VAL A 45 -8.43 9.69 8.57
CA VAL A 45 -8.80 10.69 9.56
C VAL A 45 -10.20 10.42 10.11
N LEU A 46 -11.17 10.22 9.21
CA LEU A 46 -12.57 10.02 9.56
C LEU A 46 -12.75 8.80 10.49
N LEU A 47 -12.19 7.65 10.13
CA LEU A 47 -12.33 6.43 10.94
C LEU A 47 -11.64 6.53 12.31
N GLY A 48 -10.55 7.31 12.39
CA GLY A 48 -9.89 7.61 13.67
C GLY A 48 -10.79 8.47 14.57
N GLU A 49 -11.25 9.60 14.06
CA GLU A 49 -12.04 10.60 14.83
C GLU A 49 -13.44 10.07 15.21
N LEU A 50 -14.11 9.35 14.31
CA LEU A 50 -15.44 8.78 14.59
C LEU A 50 -15.41 7.75 15.71
N ARG A 51 -14.32 7.00 15.83
CA ARG A 51 -14.17 5.97 16.88
C ARG A 51 -13.73 6.53 18.23
N ALA A 52 -13.28 7.80 18.24
CA ALA A 52 -12.81 8.50 19.44
C ALA A 52 -13.90 9.33 20.14
N ASP A 53 -15.18 9.14 19.81
CA ASP A 53 -16.33 9.88 20.35
C ASP A 53 -16.25 11.42 20.17
N LEU A 54 -15.48 11.87 19.18
CA LEU A 54 -15.31 13.30 18.90
C LEU A 54 -16.39 13.86 17.98
N VAL A 55 -17.25 13.01 17.44
CA VAL A 55 -18.29 13.36 16.46
C VAL A 55 -19.61 12.74 16.87
N THR A 56 -20.69 13.48 16.66
CA THR A 56 -22.07 12.99 16.85
C THR A 56 -22.81 13.03 15.53
N ASP A 57 -23.74 12.11 15.32
CA ASP A 57 -24.60 12.11 14.15
C ASP A 57 -25.73 13.16 14.24
N ASN A 58 -26.29 13.50 13.09
CA ASN A 58 -27.47 14.33 12.93
C ASN A 58 -28.41 13.74 11.87
N GLU A 59 -29.52 14.46 11.60
CA GLU A 59 -30.55 13.99 10.66
C GLU A 59 -30.02 13.75 9.23
N ASN A 60 -28.96 14.46 8.83
CA ASN A 60 -28.36 14.37 7.48
C ASN A 60 -27.15 13.41 7.43
N THR A 61 -26.79 12.76 8.54
CA THR A 61 -25.69 11.82 8.56
C THR A 61 -26.06 10.57 7.72
N GLU A 62 -25.22 10.24 6.76
CA GLU A 62 -25.40 9.04 5.92
C GLU A 62 -25.38 7.75 6.77
N LYS A 63 -26.05 6.70 6.28
CA LYS A 63 -26.22 5.41 6.97
C LYS A 63 -24.87 4.85 7.45
N ASP A 64 -23.89 4.75 6.56
CA ASP A 64 -22.61 4.10 6.84
C ASP A 64 -21.79 4.85 7.90
N LEU A 65 -21.80 6.19 7.87
CA LEU A 65 -21.18 7.02 8.91
C LEU A 65 -21.91 6.89 10.25
N ARG A 66 -23.24 6.86 10.23
CA ARG A 66 -24.05 6.69 11.44
C ARG A 66 -23.79 5.36 12.13
N GLU A 67 -23.61 4.29 11.34
CA GLU A 67 -23.25 2.98 11.86
C GLU A 67 -21.89 3.00 12.56
N LEU A 68 -20.91 3.71 12.00
CA LEU A 68 -19.58 3.88 12.63
C LEU A 68 -19.67 4.66 13.94
N ILE A 69 -20.38 5.81 13.96
CA ILE A 69 -20.55 6.65 15.14
C ILE A 69 -21.24 5.85 16.26
N ASN A 70 -22.23 5.04 15.92
CA ASN A 70 -23.00 4.26 16.88
C ASN A 70 -22.39 2.88 17.20
N HIS A 71 -21.17 2.59 16.70
CA HIS A 71 -20.47 1.32 16.90
C HIS A 71 -21.30 0.07 16.52
N ASN A 72 -22.14 0.20 15.49
CA ASN A 72 -23.01 -0.88 15.01
C ASN A 72 -22.89 -1.02 13.48
N VAL A 73 -21.71 -1.45 13.03
CA VAL A 73 -21.33 -1.50 11.61
C VAL A 73 -21.91 -2.74 10.95
N SER A 74 -22.73 -2.56 9.92
CA SER A 74 -23.28 -3.65 9.11
C SER A 74 -22.22 -4.23 8.16
N ALA A 75 -22.42 -5.48 7.72
CA ALA A 75 -21.48 -6.17 6.83
C ALA A 75 -21.33 -5.50 5.45
N ASP A 76 -22.36 -4.79 4.99
CA ASP A 76 -22.41 -4.06 3.71
C ASP A 76 -21.93 -2.61 3.83
N ASN A 77 -21.43 -2.18 4.99
CA ASN A 77 -20.90 -0.84 5.19
C ASN A 77 -19.68 -0.59 4.28
N VAL A 78 -19.67 0.54 3.57
CA VAL A 78 -18.60 0.87 2.61
C VAL A 78 -17.23 1.02 3.26
N TYR A 79 -17.16 1.29 4.55
CA TYR A 79 -15.91 1.41 5.29
C TYR A 79 -15.30 0.06 5.68
N ASN A 80 -16.00 -1.06 5.44
CA ASN A 80 -15.42 -2.40 5.54
C ASN A 80 -14.50 -2.75 4.36
N ASP A 81 -14.61 -2.02 3.24
CA ASP A 81 -13.72 -2.22 2.09
C ASP A 81 -12.35 -1.58 2.34
N TYR A 82 -11.30 -2.38 2.37
CA TYR A 82 -9.91 -1.98 2.55
C TYR A 82 -9.06 -2.08 1.27
N SER A 83 -9.69 -2.25 0.12
CA SER A 83 -9.01 -2.44 -1.18
C SER A 83 -8.06 -1.30 -1.53
N ASP A 84 -8.41 -0.05 -1.24
CA ASP A 84 -7.55 1.11 -1.50
C ASP A 84 -6.24 1.06 -0.71
N TYR A 85 -6.26 0.56 0.51
CA TYR A 85 -5.05 0.37 1.31
C TYR A 85 -4.13 -0.69 0.68
N TYR A 86 -4.70 -1.82 0.27
CA TYR A 86 -3.93 -2.87 -0.39
C TYR A 86 -3.44 -2.47 -1.79
N ALA A 87 -4.16 -1.61 -2.50
CA ALA A 87 -3.67 -1.03 -3.74
C ALA A 87 -2.37 -0.22 -3.54
N ILE A 88 -2.26 0.50 -2.43
CA ILE A 88 -1.02 1.22 -2.07
C ILE A 88 0.07 0.24 -1.68
N ILE A 89 -0.23 -0.73 -0.81
CA ILE A 89 0.71 -1.77 -0.37
C ILE A 89 1.27 -2.54 -1.56
N HIS A 90 0.41 -2.94 -2.51
CA HIS A 90 0.83 -3.64 -3.71
C HIS A 90 1.80 -2.80 -4.56
N ASN A 91 1.51 -1.51 -4.76
CA ASN A 91 2.44 -0.62 -5.47
C ASN A 91 3.78 -0.44 -4.72
N CYS A 92 3.75 -0.38 -3.37
CA CYS A 92 4.97 -0.38 -2.58
C CYS A 92 5.77 -1.67 -2.76
N ASN A 93 5.12 -2.83 -2.68
CA ASN A 93 5.75 -4.13 -2.86
C ASN A 93 6.38 -4.24 -4.26
N TYR A 94 5.65 -3.83 -5.30
CA TYR A 94 6.15 -3.80 -6.67
C TYR A 94 7.40 -2.92 -6.80
N TYR A 95 7.34 -1.68 -6.31
CA TYR A 95 8.47 -0.76 -6.33
C TYR A 95 9.69 -1.35 -5.61
N LEU A 96 9.51 -1.87 -4.39
CA LEU A 96 10.60 -2.41 -3.57
C LEU A 96 11.26 -3.65 -4.21
N ALA A 97 10.51 -4.43 -4.98
CA ALA A 97 11.02 -5.59 -5.70
C ALA A 97 11.74 -5.23 -7.01
N LYS A 98 11.39 -4.10 -7.64
CA LYS A 98 11.87 -3.75 -9.00
C LYS A 98 12.91 -2.65 -9.04
N VAL A 99 13.06 -1.83 -7.99
CA VAL A 99 14.03 -0.74 -7.97
C VAL A 99 15.46 -1.26 -7.79
N ASP A 100 16.39 -0.74 -8.58
CA ASP A 100 17.82 -1.01 -8.42
C ASP A 100 18.46 0.01 -7.47
N THR A 101 18.64 -0.39 -6.23
CA THR A 101 19.27 0.44 -5.19
C THR A 101 20.78 0.59 -5.33
N ASN A 102 21.41 -0.10 -6.30
CA ASN A 102 22.86 -0.05 -6.52
C ASN A 102 23.27 0.98 -7.58
N VAL A 103 22.32 1.63 -8.24
CA VAL A 103 22.62 2.67 -9.23
C VAL A 103 23.29 3.85 -8.57
N ILE A 104 24.51 4.16 -9.05
CA ILE A 104 25.33 5.27 -8.54
C ILE A 104 25.43 6.36 -9.61
N VAL A 105 25.07 7.59 -9.24
CA VAL A 105 25.28 8.79 -10.05
C VAL A 105 26.03 9.79 -9.19
N SER A 106 27.12 10.34 -9.73
CA SER A 106 27.95 11.33 -9.01
C SER A 106 28.43 10.89 -7.64
N LYS A 107 28.73 9.58 -7.47
CA LYS A 107 29.17 8.92 -6.23
C LYS A 107 28.06 8.74 -5.17
N GLU A 108 26.82 8.99 -5.49
CA GLU A 108 25.68 8.76 -4.61
C GLU A 108 24.77 7.65 -5.13
N THR A 109 24.19 6.86 -4.23
CA THR A 109 23.15 5.87 -4.54
C THR A 109 21.82 6.60 -4.68
N VAL A 110 21.43 6.90 -5.92
CA VAL A 110 20.38 7.88 -6.21
C VAL A 110 18.96 7.44 -5.85
N MET A 111 18.67 6.13 -5.76
CA MET A 111 17.32 5.64 -5.49
C MET A 111 17.13 5.10 -4.05
N LEU A 112 18.15 5.22 -3.23
CA LEU A 112 18.09 4.65 -1.88
C LEU A 112 17.20 5.46 -0.92
N LYS A 113 17.06 6.76 -1.15
CA LYS A 113 16.15 7.63 -0.38
C LYS A 113 14.70 7.28 -0.65
N GLU A 114 14.34 7.16 -1.93
CA GLU A 114 13.00 6.76 -2.37
C GLU A 114 12.66 5.35 -1.90
N TYR A 115 13.63 4.42 -1.96
CA TYR A 115 13.48 3.08 -1.44
C TYR A 115 13.12 3.06 0.06
N ALA A 116 13.84 3.84 0.86
CA ALA A 116 13.56 3.99 2.28
C ALA A 116 12.19 4.64 2.54
N ALA A 117 11.84 5.67 1.75
CA ALA A 117 10.55 6.33 1.84
C ALA A 117 9.38 5.39 1.51
N VAL A 118 9.50 4.56 0.46
CA VAL A 118 8.46 3.58 0.10
C VAL A 118 8.30 2.52 1.18
N LYS A 119 9.39 2.06 1.82
CA LYS A 119 9.31 1.19 3.00
C LYS A 119 8.53 1.84 4.15
N ALA A 120 8.80 3.11 4.42
CA ALA A 120 8.10 3.86 5.46
C ALA A 120 6.60 4.07 5.12
N ILE A 121 6.28 4.36 3.87
CA ILE A 121 4.88 4.45 3.41
C ILE A 121 4.16 3.13 3.60
N ARG A 122 4.75 2.01 3.19
CA ARG A 122 4.17 0.68 3.37
C ARG A 122 3.90 0.38 4.84
N ALA A 123 4.88 0.66 5.70
CA ALA A 123 4.74 0.49 7.14
C ALA A 123 3.58 1.33 7.70
N TRP A 124 3.49 2.59 7.31
CA TRP A 124 2.43 3.49 7.75
C TRP A 124 1.04 2.99 7.31
N VAL A 125 0.89 2.55 6.06
CA VAL A 125 -0.38 2.05 5.54
C VAL A 125 -0.82 0.79 6.28
N TYR A 126 0.08 -0.14 6.56
CA TYR A 126 -0.22 -1.33 7.36
C TYR A 126 -0.59 -0.98 8.80
N MET A 127 0.08 0.00 9.41
CA MET A 127 -0.28 0.47 10.75
C MET A 127 -1.69 1.05 10.77
N GLN A 128 -2.08 1.84 9.76
CA GLN A 128 -3.46 2.34 9.65
C GLN A 128 -4.48 1.20 9.53
N LEU A 129 -4.19 0.19 8.70
CA LEU A 129 -5.04 -0.99 8.59
C LEU A 129 -5.20 -1.73 9.93
N ALA A 130 -4.10 -1.96 10.64
CA ALA A 130 -4.14 -2.65 11.93
C ALA A 130 -4.85 -1.86 13.03
N LEU A 131 -4.77 -0.53 13.00
CA LEU A 131 -5.52 0.36 13.91
C LEU A 131 -7.03 0.34 13.64
N ILE A 132 -7.44 0.16 12.38
CA ILE A 132 -8.86 0.18 11.98
C ILE A 132 -9.48 -1.21 12.07
N TYR A 133 -8.78 -2.25 11.59
CA TYR A 133 -9.32 -3.60 11.37
C TYR A 133 -8.72 -4.66 12.31
N GLU A 134 -7.92 -4.27 13.32
CA GLU A 134 -7.28 -5.11 14.34
C GLU A 134 -6.19 -6.03 13.78
N SER A 135 -6.53 -6.99 12.92
CA SER A 135 -5.56 -7.84 12.22
C SER A 135 -5.94 -8.00 10.76
N VAL A 136 -4.93 -8.00 9.90
CA VAL A 136 -5.12 -8.02 8.44
C VAL A 136 -4.08 -8.92 7.76
N PRO A 137 -4.36 -9.40 6.53
CA PRO A 137 -3.38 -10.16 5.74
C PRO A 137 -2.08 -9.40 5.58
N PHE A 138 -0.95 -10.02 5.89
CA PHE A 138 0.37 -9.40 5.82
C PHE A 138 1.15 -9.91 4.61
N ILE A 139 1.20 -9.10 3.54
CA ILE A 139 1.79 -9.44 2.24
C ILE A 139 2.86 -8.40 1.92
N THR A 140 4.11 -8.82 1.89
CA THR A 140 5.27 -7.94 1.64
C THR A 140 5.94 -8.17 0.28
N GLU A 141 5.45 -9.15 -0.47
CA GLU A 141 5.90 -9.48 -1.82
C GLU A 141 4.93 -8.94 -2.88
N PRO A 142 5.40 -8.63 -4.09
CA PRO A 142 4.52 -8.21 -5.17
C PRO A 142 3.68 -9.39 -5.67
N ILE A 143 2.43 -9.10 -6.04
CA ILE A 143 1.53 -10.05 -6.71
C ILE A 143 1.59 -9.71 -8.21
N LEU A 144 2.25 -10.54 -9.00
CA LEU A 144 2.51 -10.29 -10.42
C LEU A 144 1.72 -11.20 -11.35
N SER A 145 1.11 -12.24 -10.79
CA SER A 145 0.35 -13.24 -11.55
C SER A 145 -0.91 -13.69 -10.79
N LEU A 146 -1.80 -14.37 -11.49
CA LEU A 146 -2.95 -15.00 -10.86
C LEU A 146 -2.52 -16.10 -9.87
N GLU A 147 -1.43 -16.82 -10.19
CA GLU A 147 -0.85 -17.85 -9.32
C GLU A 147 -0.36 -17.25 -8.01
N ASP A 148 0.31 -16.08 -8.05
CA ASP A 148 0.71 -15.35 -6.83
C ASP A 148 -0.50 -14.94 -6.02
N ALA A 149 -1.55 -14.43 -6.66
CA ALA A 149 -2.79 -14.03 -5.99
C ALA A 149 -3.45 -15.23 -5.28
N GLU A 150 -3.56 -16.37 -5.95
CA GLU A 150 -4.09 -17.60 -5.36
C GLU A 150 -3.20 -18.14 -4.21
N TYR A 151 -1.88 -17.99 -4.33
CA TYR A 151 -0.95 -18.37 -3.28
C TYR A 151 -1.16 -17.53 -2.03
N TRP A 152 -1.20 -16.20 -2.16
CA TRP A 152 -1.36 -15.28 -1.04
C TRP A 152 -2.76 -15.33 -0.42
N ASP A 153 -3.80 -15.58 -1.21
CA ASP A 153 -5.15 -15.81 -0.69
C ASP A 153 -5.20 -16.99 0.28
N LYS A 154 -4.43 -18.05 0.01
CA LYS A 154 -4.39 -19.27 0.83
C LYS A 154 -3.37 -19.24 1.96
N ASN A 155 -2.29 -18.48 1.83
CA ASN A 155 -1.11 -18.59 2.68
C ASN A 155 -0.76 -17.29 3.42
N SER A 156 -1.47 -16.18 3.20
CA SER A 156 -1.20 -14.95 3.92
C SER A 156 -1.49 -15.11 5.41
N GLU A 157 -0.50 -14.75 6.23
CA GLU A 157 -0.68 -14.68 7.67
C GLU A 157 -1.39 -13.37 8.04
N TYR A 158 -2.29 -13.43 9.00
CA TYR A 158 -2.87 -12.23 9.60
C TYR A 158 -1.95 -11.72 10.70
N LYS A 159 -1.65 -10.42 10.69
CA LYS A 159 -0.83 -9.76 11.72
C LYS A 159 -1.58 -8.61 12.36
N ASN A 160 -1.40 -8.47 13.67
CA ASN A 160 -1.88 -7.34 14.45
C ASN A 160 -0.82 -6.22 14.50
N LEU A 161 -1.18 -5.09 15.12
CA LEU A 161 -0.31 -3.92 15.19
C LEU A 161 1.06 -4.21 15.82
N ASN A 162 1.12 -4.99 16.90
CA ASN A 162 2.39 -5.26 17.59
C ASN A 162 3.33 -6.09 16.72
N GLU A 163 2.81 -7.15 16.08
CA GLU A 163 3.58 -8.01 15.17
C GLU A 163 4.10 -7.22 13.97
N MET A 164 3.30 -6.27 13.46
CA MET A 164 3.71 -5.39 12.37
C MET A 164 4.76 -4.38 12.82
N CYS A 165 4.64 -3.80 14.00
CA CYS A 165 5.63 -2.87 14.56
C CYS A 165 7.00 -3.52 14.67
N ASP A 166 7.08 -4.74 15.19
CA ASP A 166 8.34 -5.47 15.31
C ASP A 166 9.02 -5.68 13.95
N TYR A 167 8.22 -6.09 12.95
CA TYR A 167 8.70 -6.26 11.59
C TYR A 167 9.21 -4.95 10.98
N PHE A 168 8.41 -3.87 11.05
CA PHE A 168 8.76 -2.61 10.39
C PHE A 168 9.89 -1.85 11.10
N ILE A 169 10.02 -1.96 12.43
CA ILE A 169 11.17 -1.43 13.15
C ILE A 169 12.45 -2.09 12.63
N ALA A 170 12.48 -3.40 12.52
CA ALA A 170 13.64 -4.12 11.98
C ALA A 170 13.93 -3.75 10.52
N GLU A 171 12.88 -3.59 9.71
CA GLU A 171 13.02 -3.23 8.29
C GLU A 171 13.52 -1.79 8.07
N LEU A 172 13.11 -0.84 8.92
CA LEU A 172 13.44 0.58 8.78
C LEU A 172 14.73 0.99 9.52
N GLU A 173 15.19 0.23 10.49
CA GLU A 173 16.39 0.53 11.30
C GLU A 173 17.61 0.89 10.45
N PRO A 174 17.94 0.22 9.32
CA PRO A 174 19.08 0.58 8.48
C PRO A 174 18.98 1.96 7.83
N TYR A 175 17.80 2.58 7.82
CA TYR A 175 17.51 3.84 7.10
C TYR A 175 17.21 5.02 8.03
N LYS A 176 17.20 4.83 9.34
CA LYS A 176 16.77 5.85 10.32
C LYS A 176 17.58 7.15 10.30
N GLU A 177 18.84 7.09 9.85
CA GLU A 177 19.72 8.26 9.78
C GLU A 177 19.74 8.91 8.37
N ARG A 178 18.87 8.46 7.47
CA ARG A 178 18.83 8.99 6.11
C ARG A 178 17.85 10.14 5.99
N ASP A 179 18.29 11.17 5.25
CA ASP A 179 17.39 12.23 4.85
C ASP A 179 16.29 11.69 3.93
N LEU A 180 15.09 12.22 4.08
CA LEU A 180 13.98 11.94 3.16
C LEU A 180 14.26 12.54 1.78
N PRO A 181 13.67 11.99 0.70
CA PRO A 181 13.81 12.53 -0.64
C PRO A 181 13.20 13.92 -0.80
#